data_6d46b1e50179061911f3cb4b1ba1b0bb
#
_entry.id   6d46b1e50179061911f3cb4b1ba1b0bb
#
_cell.length_a   1.000
_cell.length_b   1.000
_cell.length_c   1.000
_cell.angle_alpha   90.00
_cell.angle_beta   90.00
_cell.angle_gamma   90.00
#
_symmetry.space_group_name_H-M   'P 1'
#
loop_
_entity.id
_entity.type
_entity.pdbx_description
1 polymer ?
#
loop_
_entity_poly.entity_id
_entity_poly.type
_entity_poly.pdbx_seq_one_letter_code
_entity_poly.pdbx_strand_id
1 'polypeptide(L)'
;YFTFILKGGAGTGKSSLMKKIAAEFEPTEDVTRFYCSSDPASLDAIVLHTSKAIICDGTAPHVMECSYPGVCQKIINLGEYWDEEKLKAFRSEIIEVTDKNKSLLARSKRFTTALSNVCFDTYNCGEGCLLEEKLKSFTERSAKRLLNKKGSGSGKTDLRQLTALT
;
A
#
# COMPACT_ATOMS: atom_id res chain seq x y z
N TYR A 1 -4.00 0.44 -18.21
CA TYR A 1 -2.66 0.36 -17.65
C TYR A 1 -2.12 -1.06 -17.76
N PHE A 2 -0.85 -1.18 -18.07
CA PHE A 2 -0.14 -2.47 -18.03
C PHE A 2 0.48 -2.66 -16.64
N THR A 3 0.29 -3.83 -16.00
CA THR A 3 0.73 -4.07 -14.63
C THR A 3 1.90 -5.05 -14.59
N PHE A 4 3.02 -4.62 -14.01
CA PHE A 4 4.17 -5.46 -13.71
C PHE A 4 4.12 -5.88 -12.24
N ILE A 5 3.97 -7.18 -11.99
CA ILE A 5 3.86 -7.76 -10.65
C ILE A 5 5.23 -8.32 -10.26
N LEU A 6 5.87 -7.70 -9.28
CA LEU A 6 7.17 -8.13 -8.78
C LEU A 6 6.99 -9.29 -7.79
N LYS A 7 7.61 -10.41 -8.06
CA LYS A 7 7.70 -11.56 -7.16
C LYS A 7 9.13 -11.69 -6.62
N GLY A 8 9.25 -12.22 -5.44
CA GLY A 8 10.53 -12.47 -4.76
C GLY A 8 10.39 -12.31 -3.26
N GLY A 9 11.22 -12.98 -2.49
CA GLY A 9 11.21 -12.89 -1.03
C GLY A 9 11.61 -11.51 -0.48
N ALA A 10 11.65 -11.39 0.83
CA ALA A 10 12.19 -10.21 1.50
C ALA A 10 13.66 -10.01 1.09
N GLY A 11 14.07 -8.77 0.85
CA GLY A 11 15.45 -8.45 0.47
C GLY A 11 15.79 -8.60 -1.01
N THR A 12 14.87 -9.05 -1.89
CA THR A 12 15.11 -9.13 -3.35
C THR A 12 15.23 -7.79 -4.07
N GLY A 13 15.02 -6.67 -3.36
CA GLY A 13 15.17 -5.34 -3.94
C GLY A 13 13.93 -4.79 -4.65
N LYS A 14 12.74 -5.38 -4.47
CA LYS A 14 11.48 -4.92 -5.10
C LYS A 14 11.24 -3.41 -4.89
N SER A 15 11.22 -2.97 -3.63
CA SER A 15 11.04 -1.55 -3.30
C SER A 15 12.17 -0.66 -3.85
N SER A 16 13.41 -1.14 -3.81
CA SER A 16 14.56 -0.41 -4.38
C SER A 16 14.45 -0.25 -5.88
N LEU A 17 13.98 -1.29 -6.59
CA LEU A 17 13.71 -1.22 -8.02
C LEU A 17 12.61 -0.19 -8.32
N MET A 18 11.48 -0.27 -7.60
CA MET A 18 10.38 0.71 -7.77
C MET A 18 10.83 2.14 -7.51
N LYS A 19 11.66 2.39 -6.48
CA LYS A 19 12.22 3.71 -6.19
C LYS A 19 13.10 4.23 -7.32
N LYS A 20 13.95 3.37 -7.90
CA LYS A 20 14.80 3.75 -9.03
C LYS A 20 13.98 4.08 -10.26
N ILE A 21 12.98 3.25 -10.59
CA ILE A 21 12.07 3.50 -11.71
C ILE A 21 11.31 4.81 -11.48
N ALA A 22 10.73 5.03 -10.29
CA ALA A 22 10.03 6.26 -10.00
C ALA A 22 10.91 7.49 -10.19
N ALA A 23 12.14 7.47 -9.68
CA ALA A 23 13.10 8.57 -9.83
C ALA A 23 13.50 8.84 -11.29
N GLU A 24 13.57 7.80 -12.13
CA GLU A 24 13.87 7.90 -13.56
C GLU A 24 12.74 8.60 -14.32
N PHE A 25 11.49 8.31 -13.97
CA PHE A 25 10.32 8.81 -14.72
C PHE A 25 9.76 10.13 -14.17
N GLU A 26 9.96 10.47 -12.89
CA GLU A 26 9.46 11.72 -12.30
C GLU A 26 9.84 13.02 -13.04
N PRO A 27 11.00 13.15 -13.71
CA PRO A 27 11.30 14.34 -14.50
C PRO A 27 10.43 14.49 -15.77
N THR A 28 9.80 13.42 -16.25
CA THR A 28 9.11 13.35 -17.54
C THR A 28 7.61 13.11 -17.45
N GLU A 29 7.13 12.55 -16.33
CA GLU A 29 5.71 12.26 -16.13
C GLU A 29 5.31 12.26 -14.65
N ASP A 30 3.99 12.37 -14.42
CA ASP A 30 3.43 12.22 -13.08
C ASP A 30 3.56 10.79 -12.58
N VAL A 31 4.16 10.62 -11.40
CA VAL A 31 4.35 9.34 -10.74
C VAL A 31 3.64 9.32 -9.40
N THR A 32 2.74 8.35 -9.19
CA THR A 32 2.13 8.11 -7.89
C THR A 32 2.87 6.98 -7.19
N ARG A 33 3.30 7.23 -5.94
CA ARG A 33 3.98 6.24 -5.09
C ARG A 33 3.04 5.75 -3.99
N PHE A 34 2.96 4.45 -3.81
CA PHE A 34 2.22 3.80 -2.73
C PHE A 34 3.23 3.21 -1.74
N TYR A 35 3.27 3.80 -0.55
CA TYR A 35 4.16 3.36 0.51
C TYR A 35 3.53 2.21 1.31
N CYS A 36 4.36 1.30 1.77
CA CYS A 36 3.93 0.18 2.60
C CYS A 36 3.44 0.69 3.96
N SER A 37 2.28 0.19 4.39
CA SER A 37 1.71 0.57 5.68
C SER A 37 2.52 0.06 6.88
N SER A 38 3.28 -1.02 6.68
CA SER A 38 4.12 -1.64 7.71
C SER A 38 5.56 -1.12 7.74
N ASP A 39 6.03 -0.57 6.63
CA ASP A 39 7.37 0.01 6.47
C ASP A 39 7.29 1.26 5.60
N PRO A 40 7.18 2.46 6.21
CA PRO A 40 7.07 3.72 5.46
C PRO A 40 8.27 4.02 4.55
N ALA A 41 9.39 3.33 4.74
CA ALA A 41 10.53 3.44 3.85
C ALA A 41 10.42 2.55 2.60
N SER A 42 9.48 1.61 2.57
CA SER A 42 9.26 0.72 1.42
C SER A 42 8.11 1.17 0.53
N LEU A 43 8.16 0.81 -0.75
CA LEU A 43 7.07 0.98 -1.70
C LEU A 43 6.38 -0.35 -1.95
N ASP A 44 5.05 -0.31 -1.96
CA ASP A 44 4.18 -1.43 -2.36
C ASP A 44 3.80 -1.32 -3.85
N ALA A 45 3.72 -0.09 -4.40
CA ALA A 45 3.50 0.11 -5.83
C ALA A 45 3.93 1.51 -6.29
N ILE A 46 4.10 1.64 -7.61
CA ILE A 46 4.17 2.92 -8.32
C ILE A 46 3.26 2.90 -9.54
N VAL A 47 2.73 4.06 -9.89
CA VAL A 47 1.91 4.27 -11.09
C VAL A 47 2.56 5.36 -11.94
N LEU A 48 2.87 5.02 -13.18
CA LEU A 48 3.36 5.92 -14.22
C LEU A 48 2.16 6.34 -15.09
N HIS A 49 1.76 7.59 -14.98
CA HIS A 49 0.47 8.03 -15.54
C HIS A 49 0.47 8.21 -17.05
N THR A 50 1.53 8.74 -17.62
CA THR A 50 1.67 8.91 -19.07
C THR A 50 2.00 7.60 -19.75
N SER A 51 2.94 6.84 -19.19
CA SER A 51 3.35 5.52 -19.68
C SER A 51 2.28 4.44 -19.50
N LYS A 52 1.21 4.73 -18.74
CA LYS A 52 0.11 3.79 -18.46
C LYS A 52 0.64 2.46 -17.87
N ALA A 53 1.62 2.55 -16.98
CA ALA A 53 2.23 1.39 -16.33
C ALA A 53 2.02 1.42 -14.81
N ILE A 54 1.86 0.24 -14.24
CA ILE A 54 1.82 0.00 -12.78
C ILE A 54 2.90 -1.01 -12.46
N ILE A 55 3.71 -0.74 -11.48
CA ILE A 55 4.67 -1.71 -10.94
C ILE A 55 4.31 -1.93 -9.47
N CYS A 56 4.03 -3.16 -9.06
CA CYS A 56 3.59 -3.47 -7.70
C CYS A 56 4.28 -4.69 -7.11
N ASP A 57 4.38 -4.71 -5.79
CA ASP A 57 4.79 -5.89 -5.04
C ASP A 57 3.62 -6.89 -5.00
N GLY A 58 3.81 -8.09 -5.54
CA GLY A 58 2.84 -9.18 -5.54
C GLY A 58 3.17 -10.28 -4.55
N THR A 59 3.99 -9.99 -3.52
CA THR A 59 4.34 -10.97 -2.48
C THR A 59 3.54 -10.76 -1.20
N ALA A 60 3.58 -11.74 -0.29
CA ALA A 60 2.89 -11.62 1.00
C ALA A 60 3.32 -10.34 1.75
N PRO A 61 2.38 -9.65 2.43
CA PRO A 61 1.00 -10.02 2.69
C PRO A 61 0.01 -9.72 1.53
N HIS A 62 0.43 -8.99 0.49
CA HIS A 62 -0.41 -8.55 -0.64
C HIS A 62 -0.23 -9.45 -1.86
N VAL A 63 -0.51 -10.74 -1.68
CA VAL A 63 -0.35 -11.70 -2.78
C VAL A 63 -1.23 -11.30 -3.96
N MET A 64 -0.59 -10.99 -5.09
CA MET A 64 -1.25 -10.66 -6.35
C MET A 64 -0.80 -11.66 -7.42
N GLU A 65 -1.78 -12.27 -8.08
CA GLU A 65 -1.55 -13.16 -9.22
C GLU A 65 -2.08 -12.53 -10.50
N CYS A 66 -1.51 -12.91 -11.64
CA CYS A 66 -2.00 -12.43 -12.93
C CYS A 66 -3.35 -13.05 -13.27
N SER A 67 -4.36 -12.21 -13.51
CA SER A 67 -5.64 -12.64 -14.08
C SER A 67 -5.58 -12.69 -15.63
N TYR A 68 -4.80 -11.81 -16.23
CA TYR A 68 -4.66 -11.67 -17.68
C TYR A 68 -3.17 -11.57 -18.09
N PRO A 69 -2.40 -12.66 -17.92
CA PRO A 69 -0.97 -12.67 -18.24
C PRO A 69 -0.73 -12.42 -19.72
N GLY A 70 0.22 -11.56 -20.04
CA GLY A 70 0.58 -11.21 -21.41
C GLY A 70 -0.36 -10.21 -22.09
N VAL A 71 -1.61 -10.06 -21.64
CA VAL A 71 -2.57 -9.10 -22.18
C VAL A 71 -2.34 -7.71 -21.55
N CYS A 72 -2.40 -7.63 -20.24
CA CYS A 72 -2.20 -6.38 -19.49
C CYS A 72 -1.42 -6.59 -18.19
N GLN A 73 -0.91 -7.76 -17.94
CA GLN A 73 -0.17 -8.12 -16.74
C GLN A 73 1.03 -8.98 -17.04
N LYS A 74 2.13 -8.77 -16.30
CA LYS A 74 3.36 -9.57 -16.39
C LYS A 74 3.95 -9.77 -15.01
N ILE A 75 4.33 -11.01 -14.68
CA ILE A 75 5.12 -11.31 -13.49
C ILE A 75 6.60 -11.11 -13.82
N ILE A 76 7.31 -10.46 -12.90
CA ILE A 76 8.76 -10.34 -12.90
C ILE A 76 9.25 -11.01 -11.62
N ASN A 77 9.94 -12.13 -11.75
CA ASN A 77 10.47 -12.88 -10.62
C ASN A 77 11.89 -12.43 -10.28
N LEU A 78 12.03 -11.58 -9.27
CA LEU A 78 13.36 -11.14 -8.80
C LEU A 78 14.10 -12.22 -8.02
N GLY A 79 13.41 -13.28 -7.62
CA GLY A 79 14.04 -14.45 -6.97
C GLY A 79 14.99 -15.22 -7.88
N GLU A 80 14.86 -15.08 -9.21
CA GLU A 80 15.76 -15.72 -10.19
C GLU A 80 17.19 -15.17 -10.12
N TYR A 81 17.39 -13.99 -9.50
CA TYR A 81 18.70 -13.35 -9.35
C TYR A 81 19.37 -13.65 -8.01
N TRP A 82 18.83 -14.57 -7.22
CA TRP A 82 19.44 -14.96 -5.95
C TRP A 82 20.56 -16.00 -6.15
N ASP A 83 21.59 -15.87 -5.33
CA ASP A 83 22.63 -16.89 -5.17
C ASP A 83 22.09 -18.01 -4.26
N GLU A 84 21.53 -19.04 -4.90
CA GLU A 84 20.90 -20.15 -4.19
C GLU A 84 21.87 -20.91 -3.28
N GLU A 85 23.14 -21.03 -3.67
CA GLU A 85 24.12 -21.74 -2.85
C GLU A 85 24.40 -21.01 -1.54
N LYS A 86 24.51 -19.66 -1.60
CA LYS A 86 24.61 -18.87 -0.37
C LYS A 86 23.37 -18.97 0.49
N LEU A 87 22.18 -18.94 -0.12
CA LEU A 87 20.92 -19.07 0.63
C LEU A 87 20.81 -20.44 1.32
N LYS A 88 21.25 -21.52 0.66
CA LYS A 88 21.27 -22.86 1.24
C LYS A 88 22.15 -22.92 2.49
N ALA A 89 23.27 -22.20 2.50
CA ALA A 89 24.16 -22.15 3.68
C ALA A 89 23.48 -21.53 4.92
N PHE A 90 22.56 -20.58 4.72
CA PHE A 90 21.82 -19.90 5.79
C PHE A 90 20.37 -20.41 5.95
N ARG A 91 20.06 -21.57 5.40
CA ARG A 91 18.68 -22.09 5.35
C ARG A 91 17.98 -22.11 6.69
N SER A 92 18.62 -22.63 7.72
CA SER A 92 18.01 -22.77 9.04
C SER A 92 17.69 -21.41 9.67
N GLU A 93 18.62 -20.47 9.58
CA GLU A 93 18.46 -19.11 10.10
C GLU A 93 17.34 -18.36 9.37
N ILE A 94 17.29 -18.49 8.02
CA ILE A 94 16.26 -17.86 7.20
C ILE A 94 14.87 -18.39 7.57
N ILE A 95 14.73 -19.71 7.76
CA ILE A 95 13.46 -20.33 8.15
C ILE A 95 13.05 -19.83 9.54
N GLU A 96 13.95 -19.90 10.52
CA GLU A 96 13.66 -19.48 11.91
C GLU A 96 13.21 -18.01 11.98
N VAL A 97 13.98 -17.10 11.35
CA VAL A 97 13.64 -15.67 11.32
C VAL A 97 12.32 -15.40 10.59
N THR A 98 12.08 -16.12 9.50
CA THR A 98 10.83 -15.98 8.72
C THR A 98 9.63 -16.43 9.55
N ASP A 99 9.70 -17.55 10.22
CA ASP A 99 8.59 -18.08 11.02
C ASP A 99 8.36 -17.24 12.30
N LYS A 100 9.42 -16.75 12.91
CA LYS A 100 9.32 -15.78 14.01
C LYS A 100 8.62 -14.48 13.55
N ASN A 101 9.01 -13.95 12.40
CA ASN A 101 8.37 -12.75 11.83
C ASN A 101 6.88 -12.98 11.56
N LYS A 102 6.51 -14.10 10.92
CA LYS A 102 5.10 -14.47 10.70
C LYS A 102 4.31 -14.54 12.01
N SER A 103 4.89 -15.16 13.04
CA SER A 103 4.26 -15.27 14.38
C SER A 103 4.04 -13.90 15.01
N LEU A 104 5.02 -13.00 14.93
CA LEU A 104 4.93 -11.65 15.47
C LEU A 104 3.89 -10.81 14.72
N LEU A 105 3.85 -10.91 13.39
CA LEU A 105 2.84 -10.23 12.58
C LEU A 105 1.42 -10.73 12.89
N ALA A 106 1.24 -12.04 13.02
CA ALA A 106 -0.04 -12.61 13.43
C ALA A 106 -0.49 -12.15 14.82
N ARG A 107 0.47 -12.03 15.76
CA ARG A 107 0.20 -11.48 17.09
C ARG A 107 -0.17 -10.01 17.03
N SER A 108 0.57 -9.20 16.29
CA SER A 108 0.27 -7.77 16.05
C SER A 108 -1.13 -7.58 15.48
N LYS A 109 -1.49 -8.36 14.45
CA LYS A 109 -2.81 -8.31 13.82
C LYS A 109 -3.94 -8.58 14.83
N ARG A 110 -3.77 -9.54 15.75
CA ARG A 110 -4.78 -9.81 16.81
C ARG A 110 -4.99 -8.61 17.73
N PHE A 111 -3.91 -7.93 18.13
CA PHE A 111 -4.02 -6.72 18.96
C PHE A 111 -4.68 -5.56 18.20
N THR A 112 -4.32 -5.36 16.93
CA THR A 112 -4.94 -4.33 16.09
C THR A 112 -6.43 -4.59 15.90
N THR A 113 -6.84 -5.86 15.70
CA THR A 113 -8.24 -6.25 15.61
C THR A 113 -8.99 -5.98 16.92
N ALA A 114 -8.39 -6.33 18.06
CA ALA A 114 -8.99 -6.05 19.37
C ALA A 114 -9.16 -4.53 19.60
N LEU A 115 -8.16 -3.75 19.26
CA LEU A 115 -8.23 -2.28 19.31
C LEU A 115 -9.34 -1.74 18.41
N SER A 116 -9.44 -2.24 17.18
CA SER A 116 -10.49 -1.85 16.24
C SER A 116 -11.89 -2.10 16.81
N ASN A 117 -12.11 -3.26 17.45
CA ASN A 117 -13.39 -3.58 18.08
C ASN A 117 -13.72 -2.60 19.23
N VAL A 118 -12.73 -2.27 20.08
CA VAL A 118 -12.93 -1.29 21.16
C VAL A 118 -13.23 0.09 20.61
N CYS A 119 -12.52 0.52 19.57
CA CYS A 119 -12.80 1.81 18.91
C CYS A 119 -14.19 1.83 18.28
N PHE A 120 -14.63 0.73 17.68
CA PHE A 120 -15.96 0.61 17.11
C PHE A 120 -17.07 0.66 18.18
N ASP A 121 -16.87 -0.01 19.30
CA ASP A 121 -17.77 0.10 20.46
C ASP A 121 -17.86 1.51 21.01
N THR A 122 -16.71 2.21 21.11
CA THR A 122 -16.67 3.61 21.52
C THR A 122 -17.45 4.51 20.56
N TYR A 123 -17.33 4.25 19.26
CA TYR A 123 -18.11 4.93 18.23
C TYR A 123 -19.63 4.68 18.43
N ASN A 124 -20.03 3.42 18.62
CA ASN A 124 -21.42 3.06 18.84
C ASN A 124 -22.03 3.70 20.10
N CYS A 125 -21.24 3.85 21.18
CA CYS A 125 -21.68 4.58 22.37
C CYS A 125 -21.99 6.05 22.09
N GLY A 126 -21.34 6.64 21.10
CA GLY A 126 -21.59 8.02 20.63
C GLY A 126 -22.70 8.14 19.60
N GLU A 127 -23.21 7.02 19.07
CA GLU A 127 -24.28 7.02 18.08
C GLU A 127 -25.56 7.64 18.66
N GLY A 128 -26.17 8.57 17.93
CA GLY A 128 -27.31 9.34 18.39
C GLY A 128 -26.99 10.54 19.30
N CYS A 129 -25.75 10.68 19.76
CA CYS A 129 -25.32 11.86 20.53
C CYS A 129 -24.80 12.99 19.63
N LEU A 130 -24.59 12.72 18.35
CA LEU A 130 -24.07 13.69 17.41
C LEU A 130 -25.11 14.74 17.04
N LEU A 131 -24.80 16.00 17.22
CA LEU A 131 -25.64 17.10 16.77
C LEU A 131 -25.34 17.40 15.29
N GLU A 132 -25.92 16.61 14.39
CA GLU A 132 -25.63 16.60 12.95
C GLU A 132 -25.71 18.00 12.31
N GLU A 133 -26.74 18.78 12.62
CA GLU A 133 -26.88 20.14 12.10
C GLU A 133 -25.77 21.09 12.54
N LYS A 134 -25.28 20.93 13.78
CA LYS A 134 -24.13 21.71 14.25
C LYS A 134 -22.85 21.28 13.55
N LEU A 135 -22.65 19.97 13.36
CA LEU A 135 -21.49 19.44 12.64
C LEU A 135 -21.50 19.91 11.18
N LYS A 136 -22.64 19.80 10.50
CA LYS A 136 -22.81 20.26 9.12
C LYS A 136 -22.47 21.75 8.99
N SER A 137 -23.06 22.60 9.85
CA SER A 137 -22.78 24.04 9.85
C SER A 137 -21.31 24.36 10.16
N PHE A 138 -20.67 23.59 11.03
CA PHE A 138 -19.25 23.74 11.34
C PHE A 138 -18.39 23.33 10.12
N THR A 139 -18.71 22.20 9.50
CA THR A 139 -17.98 21.70 8.32
C THR A 139 -18.07 22.66 7.15
N GLU A 140 -19.26 23.19 6.86
CA GLU A 140 -19.47 24.17 5.77
C GLU A 140 -18.67 25.47 6.02
N ARG A 141 -18.68 25.98 7.25
CA ARG A 141 -17.90 27.18 7.61
C ARG A 141 -16.39 26.90 7.51
N SER A 142 -15.95 25.75 8.00
CA SER A 142 -14.54 25.37 7.94
C SER A 142 -14.07 25.16 6.49
N ALA A 143 -14.87 24.49 5.67
CA ALA A 143 -14.58 24.32 4.26
C ALA A 143 -14.49 25.67 3.52
N LYS A 144 -15.45 26.58 3.75
CA LYS A 144 -15.39 27.93 3.18
C LYS A 144 -14.14 28.70 3.62
N ARG A 145 -13.72 28.55 4.88
CA ARG A 145 -12.53 29.23 5.41
C ARG A 145 -11.22 28.66 4.90
N LEU A 146 -11.12 27.33 4.81
CA LEU A 146 -9.89 26.62 4.41
C LEU A 146 -9.72 26.54 2.88
N LEU A 147 -10.84 26.36 2.17
CA LEU A 147 -10.85 26.17 0.72
C LEU A 147 -11.15 27.49 -0.03
N ASN A 148 -10.75 28.63 0.49
CA ASN A 148 -11.00 29.96 -0.07
C ASN A 148 -10.34 30.16 -1.45
N LYS A 149 -10.42 29.16 -2.33
CA LYS A 149 -10.01 29.22 -3.72
C LYS A 149 -11.25 29.21 -4.62
N LYS A 150 -11.53 30.35 -5.25
CA LYS A 150 -12.39 30.42 -6.40
C LYS A 150 -11.72 29.62 -7.54
N GLY A 151 -11.96 28.34 -7.58
CA GLY A 151 -11.53 27.47 -8.67
C GLY A 151 -12.76 26.86 -9.32
N SER A 152 -12.91 27.00 -10.59
CA SER A 152 -13.94 26.34 -11.42
C SER A 152 -13.52 24.89 -11.75
N GLY A 153 -12.94 24.18 -10.80
CA GLY A 153 -12.52 22.80 -11.00
C GLY A 153 -13.64 21.82 -10.70
N SER A 154 -13.98 20.97 -11.64
CA SER A 154 -14.77 19.76 -11.40
C SER A 154 -13.88 18.67 -10.78
N GLY A 155 -13.49 18.88 -9.53
CA GLY A 155 -12.73 17.87 -8.78
C GLY A 155 -13.55 16.60 -8.61
N LYS A 156 -13.00 15.46 -9.01
CA LYS A 156 -13.55 14.16 -8.64
C LYS A 156 -12.99 13.76 -7.28
N THR A 157 -13.88 13.46 -6.33
CA THR A 157 -13.46 12.84 -5.07
C THR A 157 -13.18 11.36 -5.34
N ASP A 158 -11.94 10.93 -5.12
CA ASP A 158 -11.54 9.54 -5.21
C ASP A 158 -11.20 9.07 -3.79
N LEU A 159 -12.08 8.24 -3.23
CA LEU A 159 -11.86 7.61 -1.92
C LEU A 159 -11.08 6.32 -2.13
N ARG A 160 -9.84 6.30 -1.69
CA ARG A 160 -8.98 5.13 -1.75
C ARG A 160 -8.67 4.64 -0.35
N GLN A 161 -8.89 3.37 -0.11
CA GLN A 161 -8.43 2.73 1.11
C GLN A 161 -6.91 2.55 1.02
N LEU A 162 -6.17 3.27 1.85
CA LEU A 162 -4.70 3.27 1.86
C LEU A 162 -4.10 2.23 2.83
N THR A 163 -4.94 1.44 3.50
CA THR A 163 -4.47 0.44 4.46
C THR A 163 -4.72 -0.97 3.93
N ALA A 164 -3.68 -1.77 3.94
CA ALA A 164 -3.72 -3.19 3.63
C ALA A 164 -4.20 -4.07 4.80
N LEU A 165 -4.78 -3.46 5.81
CA LEU A 165 -5.35 -4.12 6.98
C LEU A 165 -6.84 -4.37 6.73
N THR A 166 -7.15 -5.28 5.84
CA THR A 166 -8.45 -5.92 5.71
C THR A 166 -8.37 -7.34 6.23
#